data_1371d265af35efef57e53578987d4154
#
_entry.id   1371d265af35efef57e53578987d4154
#
_cell.length_a   1.000
_cell.length_b   1.000
_cell.length_c   1.000
_cell.angle_alpha   90.00
_cell.angle_beta   90.00
_cell.angle_gamma   90.00
#
_symmetry.space_group_name_H-M   'P 1'
#
loop_
_entity.id
_entity.type
_entity.pdbx_description
1 polymer ?
#
loop_
_entity_poly.entity_id
_entity_poly.type
_entity_poly.pdbx_seq_one_letter_code
_entity_poly.pdbx_strand_id
1 'polypeptide(L)'
;MKRSRLRTSGILAVVALVAAVVGFVFTRTGSSGPKALTKADVAKTAQTVVDKAIEKAANAPARSVAVYQAIAPSLVVIRTDEATADAATAAPSFATPTVPNRAEQKVGLGTGVIINADGDILTANHVIVGAKLITVTFADGSATTATIKSQEPKTDIAVLAPDQAPSVIVPAVIGGGVQIGDEAYAVGHPLGLTRSLSAGVISGLDRSIKVENGSTLEGLIQFDAAVNPGNSGGPLLNRNGQVVGIVTGLANPSEQGFFVGIGFAVPISTAGGAAGGPPQ
;
A
#
# COMPACT_ATOMS: atom_id res chain seq x y z
N MET A 1 13.18 24.03 16.42
CA MET A 1 14.09 23.32 17.34
C MET A 1 13.52 22.00 17.87
N LYS A 2 13.13 21.02 17.02
CA LYS A 2 12.56 19.71 17.45
C LYS A 2 13.18 18.47 16.77
N ARG A 3 14.21 18.65 15.93
CA ARG A 3 14.84 17.54 15.17
C ARG A 3 15.98 16.79 15.87
N SER A 4 16.41 17.20 17.09
CA SER A 4 17.50 16.53 17.81
C SER A 4 17.04 15.42 18.76
N ARG A 5 15.75 15.33 19.11
CA ARG A 5 15.26 14.37 20.12
C ARG A 5 15.09 12.94 19.62
N LEU A 6 14.86 12.71 18.33
CA LEU A 6 14.68 11.34 17.80
C LEU A 6 16.01 10.59 17.60
N ARG A 7 17.12 11.32 17.31
CA ARG A 7 18.44 10.68 17.20
C ARG A 7 19.02 10.29 18.56
N THR A 8 18.74 11.07 19.60
CA THR A 8 19.18 10.78 20.97
C THR A 8 18.45 9.59 21.60
N SER A 9 17.18 9.33 21.28
CA SER A 9 16.43 8.18 21.80
C SER A 9 16.96 6.84 21.30
N GLY A 10 17.40 6.76 20.03
CA GLY A 10 18.00 5.55 19.46
C GLY A 10 19.37 5.23 20.10
N ILE A 11 20.19 6.24 20.34
CA ILE A 11 21.49 6.08 20.97
C ILE A 11 21.34 5.69 22.45
N LEU A 12 20.38 6.27 23.18
CA LEU A 12 20.08 5.92 24.56
C LEU A 12 19.56 4.49 24.71
N ALA A 13 18.75 3.98 23.78
CA ALA A 13 18.29 2.60 23.76
C ALA A 13 19.44 1.59 23.56
N VAL A 14 20.38 1.90 22.66
CA VAL A 14 21.58 1.07 22.42
C VAL A 14 22.49 1.08 23.66
N VAL A 15 22.69 2.23 24.29
CA VAL A 15 23.49 2.34 25.51
C VAL A 15 22.84 1.59 26.69
N ALA A 16 21.52 1.65 26.83
CA ALA A 16 20.78 0.90 27.85
C ALA A 16 20.86 -0.62 27.63
N LEU A 17 20.80 -1.08 26.36
CA LEU A 17 20.93 -2.50 26.00
C LEU A 17 22.36 -3.02 26.31
N VAL A 18 23.38 -2.24 26.01
CA VAL A 18 24.80 -2.57 26.32
C VAL A 18 25.00 -2.63 27.84
N ALA A 19 24.41 -1.71 28.60
CA ALA A 19 24.48 -1.72 30.07
C ALA A 19 23.77 -2.93 30.67
N ALA A 20 22.61 -3.35 30.12
CA ALA A 20 21.87 -4.53 30.58
C ALA A 20 22.63 -5.84 30.26
N VAL A 21 23.28 -5.95 29.10
CA VAL A 21 24.11 -7.12 28.74
C VAL A 21 25.35 -7.22 29.63
N VAL A 22 25.98 -6.09 29.94
CA VAL A 22 27.13 -6.03 30.88
C VAL A 22 26.68 -6.44 32.28
N GLY A 23 25.52 -5.97 32.76
CA GLY A 23 24.95 -6.34 34.07
C GLY A 23 24.59 -7.82 34.18
N PHE A 24 24.06 -8.43 33.10
CA PHE A 24 23.67 -9.84 33.10
C PHE A 24 24.85 -10.83 33.11
N VAL A 25 25.99 -10.44 32.51
CA VAL A 25 27.23 -11.25 32.54
C VAL A 25 27.82 -11.28 33.97
N PHE A 26 27.62 -10.22 34.77
CA PHE A 26 28.13 -10.16 36.16
C PHE A 26 27.40 -11.06 37.16
N THR A 27 26.20 -11.54 36.86
CA THR A 27 25.40 -12.27 37.83
C THR A 27 25.45 -13.80 37.72
N ARG A 28 26.19 -14.36 36.74
CA ARG A 28 26.07 -15.80 36.39
C ARG A 28 27.34 -16.65 36.45
N THR A 29 28.45 -16.19 37.02
CA THR A 29 29.65 -17.04 37.13
C THR A 29 30.08 -17.25 38.59
N GLY A 30 29.95 -18.49 39.02
CA GLY A 30 30.61 -18.96 40.24
C GLY A 30 32.13 -19.11 40.03
N SER A 31 32.88 -18.66 41.02
CA SER A 31 34.24 -19.00 41.42
C SER A 31 35.43 -18.80 40.50
N SER A 32 35.48 -17.75 39.72
CA SER A 32 36.70 -17.00 39.39
C SER A 32 36.28 -15.59 39.05
N GLY A 33 36.74 -14.59 39.80
CA GLY A 33 36.30 -13.22 39.67
C GLY A 33 36.29 -12.73 38.23
N PRO A 34 35.26 -12.00 37.79
CA PRO A 34 35.17 -11.51 36.42
C PRO A 34 36.38 -10.65 36.13
N LYS A 35 37.09 -10.97 35.05
CA LYS A 35 38.20 -10.15 34.56
C LYS A 35 37.66 -8.72 34.27
N ALA A 36 38.17 -7.73 34.97
CA ALA A 36 37.67 -6.36 34.78
C ALA A 36 37.83 -5.99 33.30
N LEU A 37 36.73 -5.63 32.64
CA LEU A 37 36.74 -5.18 31.26
C LEU A 37 37.58 -3.90 31.16
N THR A 38 38.58 -3.92 30.31
CA THR A 38 39.37 -2.74 30.05
C THR A 38 38.59 -1.78 29.13
N LYS A 39 38.97 -0.48 29.18
CA LYS A 39 38.40 0.49 28.22
C LYS A 39 38.58 0.04 26.77
N ALA A 40 39.64 -0.69 26.45
CA ALA A 40 39.91 -1.24 25.14
C ALA A 40 38.93 -2.37 24.76
N ASP A 41 38.58 -3.24 25.73
CA ASP A 41 37.61 -4.33 25.49
C ASP A 41 36.20 -3.76 25.22
N VAL A 42 35.81 -2.74 25.99
CA VAL A 42 34.52 -2.05 25.80
C VAL A 42 34.48 -1.36 24.43
N ALA A 43 35.54 -0.64 24.06
CA ALA A 43 35.66 0.05 22.78
C ALA A 43 35.59 -0.94 21.60
N LYS A 44 36.30 -2.07 21.69
CA LYS A 44 36.31 -3.12 20.66
C LYS A 44 34.92 -3.76 20.50
N THR A 45 34.26 -4.03 21.63
CA THR A 45 32.89 -4.61 21.60
C THR A 45 31.89 -3.62 21.00
N ALA A 46 31.96 -2.35 21.41
CA ALA A 46 31.12 -1.29 20.86
C ALA A 46 31.33 -1.13 19.34
N GLN A 47 32.58 -1.12 18.89
CA GLN A 47 32.90 -1.05 17.47
C GLN A 47 32.34 -2.25 16.70
N THR A 48 32.49 -3.46 17.23
CA THR A 48 31.93 -4.67 16.58
C THR A 48 30.41 -4.63 16.47
N VAL A 49 29.71 -4.09 17.49
CA VAL A 49 28.25 -3.92 17.45
C VAL A 49 27.85 -2.87 16.41
N VAL A 50 28.56 -1.77 16.35
CA VAL A 50 28.34 -0.71 15.36
C VAL A 50 28.58 -1.23 13.94
N ASP A 51 29.71 -1.92 13.70
CA ASP A 51 30.04 -2.48 12.39
C ASP A 51 28.99 -3.49 11.92
N LYS A 52 28.55 -4.40 12.80
CA LYS A 52 27.45 -5.33 12.50
C LYS A 52 26.13 -4.62 12.23
N ALA A 53 25.83 -3.55 12.95
CA ALA A 53 24.62 -2.77 12.72
C ALA A 53 24.66 -2.02 11.38
N ILE A 54 25.82 -1.48 11.02
CA ILE A 54 26.05 -0.82 9.71
C ILE A 54 25.93 -1.86 8.58
N GLU A 55 26.58 -3.02 8.72
CA GLU A 55 26.51 -4.09 7.73
C GLU A 55 25.07 -4.61 7.54
N LYS A 56 24.35 -4.81 8.64
CA LYS A 56 22.93 -5.20 8.60
C LYS A 56 22.07 -4.14 7.92
N ALA A 57 22.33 -2.84 8.19
CA ALA A 57 21.60 -1.75 7.56
C ALA A 57 21.93 -1.61 6.06
N ALA A 58 23.22 -1.80 5.69
CA ALA A 58 23.68 -1.75 4.30
C ALA A 58 23.14 -2.91 3.46
N ASN A 59 22.97 -4.10 4.07
CA ASN A 59 22.47 -5.30 3.40
C ASN A 59 20.95 -5.48 3.55
N ALA A 60 20.24 -4.57 4.23
CA ALA A 60 18.80 -4.64 4.36
C ALA A 60 18.14 -4.45 2.97
N PRO A 61 17.13 -5.26 2.61
CA PRO A 61 16.35 -5.04 1.39
C PRO A 61 15.78 -3.62 1.35
N ALA A 62 15.63 -3.07 0.14
CA ALA A 62 14.94 -1.80 -0.01
C ALA A 62 13.56 -1.87 0.68
N ARG A 63 13.16 -0.79 1.34
CA ARG A 63 11.88 -0.74 2.08
C ARG A 63 10.69 -1.10 1.20
N SER A 64 10.68 -0.64 -0.05
CA SER A 64 9.66 -0.98 -1.05
C SER A 64 9.49 -2.48 -1.25
N VAL A 65 10.56 -3.26 -1.15
CA VAL A 65 10.49 -4.74 -1.23
C VAL A 65 9.69 -5.30 -0.05
N ALA A 66 9.98 -4.86 1.18
CA ALA A 66 9.26 -5.31 2.36
C ALA A 66 7.78 -4.88 2.34
N VAL A 67 7.50 -3.64 1.92
CA VAL A 67 6.14 -3.11 1.74
C VAL A 67 5.38 -3.96 0.72
N TYR A 68 5.99 -4.25 -0.43
CA TYR A 68 5.37 -5.09 -1.45
C TYR A 68 5.09 -6.50 -0.95
N GLN A 69 6.04 -7.14 -0.29
CA GLN A 69 5.88 -8.51 0.25
C GLN A 69 4.76 -8.58 1.29
N ALA A 70 4.56 -7.53 2.08
CA ALA A 70 3.50 -7.47 3.08
C ALA A 70 2.10 -7.43 2.45
N ILE A 71 1.91 -6.68 1.35
CA ILE A 71 0.60 -6.48 0.73
C ILE A 71 0.29 -7.50 -0.37
N ALA A 72 1.30 -8.08 -1.01
CA ALA A 72 1.13 -8.93 -2.19
C ALA A 72 0.11 -10.07 -2.03
N PRO A 73 0.02 -10.77 -0.86
CA PRO A 73 -0.98 -11.83 -0.67
C PRO A 73 -2.42 -11.32 -0.63
N SER A 74 -2.62 -10.05 -0.28
CA SER A 74 -3.94 -9.43 -0.14
C SER A 74 -4.43 -8.77 -1.43
N LEU A 75 -3.61 -8.71 -2.48
CA LEU A 75 -3.95 -8.03 -3.74
C LEU A 75 -4.85 -8.88 -4.63
N VAL A 76 -5.83 -8.22 -5.24
CA VAL A 76 -6.78 -8.83 -6.16
C VAL A 76 -6.81 -8.05 -7.47
N VAL A 77 -6.74 -8.76 -8.60
CA VAL A 77 -7.05 -8.18 -9.93
C VAL A 77 -8.56 -8.22 -10.11
N ILE A 78 -9.15 -7.09 -10.49
CA ILE A 78 -10.57 -7.00 -10.82
C ILE A 78 -10.72 -6.79 -12.31
N ARG A 79 -11.54 -7.61 -12.96
CA ARG A 79 -11.95 -7.47 -14.34
C ARG A 79 -13.48 -7.40 -14.42
N THR A 80 -13.97 -6.47 -15.23
CA THR A 80 -15.42 -6.32 -15.46
C THR A 80 -15.71 -6.44 -16.94
N ASP A 81 -16.78 -7.12 -17.32
CA ASP A 81 -17.33 -7.05 -18.65
C ASP A 81 -18.26 -5.82 -18.77
N GLU A 82 -18.20 -5.12 -19.87
CA GLU A 82 -18.86 -3.83 -20.10
C GLU A 82 -18.52 -2.77 -19.05
N ALA A 83 -17.30 -2.29 -19.05
CA ALA A 83 -17.02 -0.95 -18.51
C ALA A 83 -17.85 0.05 -19.31
N THR A 84 -18.55 0.96 -18.63
CA THR A 84 -19.25 2.08 -19.26
C THR A 84 -18.33 2.78 -20.24
N ALA A 85 -18.86 3.24 -21.36
CA ALA A 85 -18.14 3.74 -22.53
C ALA A 85 -17.09 4.83 -22.23
N ASP A 86 -17.12 5.44 -21.05
CA ASP A 86 -16.34 6.60 -20.68
C ASP A 86 -14.95 6.27 -20.11
N ALA A 87 -14.71 5.06 -19.63
CA ALA A 87 -13.37 4.64 -19.14
C ALA A 87 -12.46 4.13 -20.27
N ALA A 88 -13.00 3.89 -21.47
CA ALA A 88 -12.28 3.28 -22.57
C ALA A 88 -11.62 4.28 -23.54
N THR A 89 -11.94 5.58 -23.46
CA THR A 89 -11.51 6.59 -24.45
C THR A 89 -10.19 7.27 -24.12
N ALA A 90 -9.60 7.04 -22.95
CA ALA A 90 -8.42 7.78 -22.49
C ALA A 90 -7.10 6.99 -22.52
N ALA A 91 -7.01 5.84 -23.17
CA ALA A 91 -5.73 5.14 -23.31
C ALA A 91 -5.03 5.51 -24.60
N PRO A 92 -3.94 6.29 -24.58
CA PRO A 92 -3.14 6.52 -25.77
C PRO A 92 -2.47 5.23 -26.20
N SER A 93 -2.48 5.02 -27.51
CA SER A 93 -1.80 3.94 -28.19
C SER A 93 -0.28 4.13 -28.10
N PHE A 94 0.34 3.63 -27.02
CA PHE A 94 1.75 3.29 -27.10
C PHE A 94 1.88 1.92 -27.74
N ALA A 95 2.86 1.75 -28.62
CA ALA A 95 3.28 0.45 -29.12
C ALA A 95 3.75 -0.40 -27.94
N THR A 96 2.82 -1.01 -27.23
CA THR A 96 3.09 -2.05 -26.26
C THR A 96 3.43 -3.32 -27.01
N PRO A 97 4.33 -4.15 -26.47
CA PRO A 97 4.55 -5.49 -27.00
C PRO A 97 3.21 -6.18 -27.12
N THR A 98 2.88 -6.66 -28.31
CA THR A 98 1.64 -7.27 -28.75
C THR A 98 0.87 -8.01 -27.64
N VAL A 99 -0.06 -7.31 -27.00
CA VAL A 99 -1.17 -7.96 -26.31
C VAL A 99 -2.22 -8.23 -27.39
N PRO A 100 -2.63 -9.48 -27.59
CA PRO A 100 -3.56 -9.79 -28.67
C PRO A 100 -4.86 -9.03 -28.50
N ASN A 101 -5.19 -8.23 -29.52
CA ASN A 101 -6.50 -7.71 -29.88
C ASN A 101 -7.40 -7.18 -28.75
N ARG A 102 -7.04 -6.00 -28.20
CA ARG A 102 -7.82 -5.28 -27.17
C ARG A 102 -9.02 -4.52 -27.77
N ALA A 103 -9.21 -4.57 -29.09
CA ALA A 103 -10.18 -3.73 -29.81
C ALA A 103 -11.64 -4.22 -29.71
N GLU A 104 -11.91 -5.41 -29.16
CA GLU A 104 -13.24 -6.00 -29.21
C GLU A 104 -13.88 -6.38 -27.86
N GLN A 105 -13.16 -6.29 -26.76
CA GLN A 105 -13.74 -6.51 -25.43
C GLN A 105 -13.61 -5.25 -24.57
N LYS A 106 -14.73 -4.60 -24.28
CA LYS A 106 -14.84 -3.51 -23.28
C LYS A 106 -14.66 -4.10 -21.88
N VAL A 107 -13.42 -4.43 -21.52
CA VAL A 107 -13.09 -5.01 -20.23
C VAL A 107 -12.53 -3.90 -19.35
N GLY A 108 -13.23 -3.58 -18.26
CA GLY A 108 -12.68 -2.74 -17.19
C GLY A 108 -11.60 -3.51 -16.43
N LEU A 109 -10.55 -2.81 -16.03
CA LEU A 109 -9.45 -3.35 -15.22
C LEU A 109 -9.22 -2.47 -14.00
N GLY A 110 -9.19 -3.09 -12.83
CA GLY A 110 -8.89 -2.44 -11.56
C GLY A 110 -8.14 -3.37 -10.60
N THR A 111 -7.89 -2.84 -9.45
CA THR A 111 -7.26 -3.53 -8.33
C THR A 111 -8.21 -3.53 -7.15
N GLY A 112 -8.11 -4.56 -6.31
CA GLY A 112 -8.77 -4.63 -5.02
C GLY A 112 -7.82 -5.14 -3.96
N VAL A 113 -8.23 -5.02 -2.71
CA VAL A 113 -7.48 -5.51 -1.56
C VAL A 113 -8.39 -6.26 -0.60
N ILE A 114 -7.98 -7.47 -0.17
CA ILE A 114 -8.71 -8.26 0.82
C ILE A 114 -8.62 -7.56 2.18
N ILE A 115 -9.77 -7.34 2.84
CA ILE A 115 -9.85 -6.54 4.07
C ILE A 115 -10.23 -7.34 5.33
N ASN A 116 -10.71 -8.56 5.18
CA ASN A 116 -11.13 -9.38 6.32
C ASN A 116 -10.96 -10.88 6.06
N ALA A 117 -11.24 -11.69 7.08
CA ALA A 117 -11.12 -13.15 7.03
C ALA A 117 -12.20 -13.83 6.18
N ASP A 118 -13.26 -13.12 5.81
CA ASP A 118 -14.31 -13.64 4.89
C ASP A 118 -13.87 -13.54 3.43
N GLY A 119 -12.76 -12.83 3.16
CA GLY A 119 -12.25 -12.59 1.81
C GLY A 119 -12.93 -11.41 1.10
N ASP A 120 -13.64 -10.54 1.82
CA ASP A 120 -14.21 -9.33 1.24
C ASP A 120 -13.11 -8.44 0.65
N ILE A 121 -13.41 -7.88 -0.52
CA ILE A 121 -12.46 -7.12 -1.32
C ILE A 121 -12.90 -5.65 -1.37
N LEU A 122 -12.04 -4.76 -0.88
CA LEU A 122 -12.22 -3.31 -0.98
C LEU A 122 -11.63 -2.82 -2.31
N THR A 123 -12.38 -1.96 -3.01
CA THR A 123 -11.97 -1.38 -4.30
C THR A 123 -12.62 -0.02 -4.52
N ALA A 124 -12.30 0.66 -5.62
CA ALA A 124 -12.98 1.88 -6.05
C ALA A 124 -14.31 1.56 -6.74
N ASN A 125 -15.34 2.34 -6.46
CA ASN A 125 -16.68 2.13 -7.01
C ASN A 125 -16.71 2.27 -8.54
N HIS A 126 -15.97 3.24 -9.11
CA HIS A 126 -15.92 3.45 -10.56
C HIS A 126 -15.33 2.25 -11.33
N VAL A 127 -14.56 1.37 -10.67
CA VAL A 127 -14.03 0.13 -11.28
C VAL A 127 -15.15 -0.84 -11.63
N ILE A 128 -16.24 -0.86 -10.84
CA ILE A 128 -17.28 -1.89 -10.92
C ILE A 128 -18.64 -1.37 -11.33
N VAL A 129 -18.80 -0.03 -11.40
CA VAL A 129 -20.10 0.55 -11.74
C VAL A 129 -20.51 0.16 -13.17
N GLY A 130 -21.77 -0.33 -13.32
CA GLY A 130 -22.31 -0.78 -14.59
C GLY A 130 -21.82 -2.14 -15.09
N ALA A 131 -20.93 -2.80 -14.35
CA ALA A 131 -20.49 -4.15 -14.68
C ALA A 131 -21.61 -5.17 -14.54
N LYS A 132 -21.76 -6.03 -15.55
CA LYS A 132 -22.70 -7.18 -15.49
C LYS A 132 -22.05 -8.39 -14.84
N LEU A 133 -20.75 -8.54 -15.04
CA LEU A 133 -19.95 -9.60 -14.44
C LEU A 133 -18.68 -8.99 -13.86
N ILE A 134 -18.40 -9.35 -12.62
CA ILE A 134 -17.16 -8.98 -11.93
C ILE A 134 -16.38 -10.27 -11.70
N THR A 135 -15.19 -10.35 -12.27
CA THR A 135 -14.25 -11.45 -12.07
C THR A 135 -13.08 -10.96 -11.23
N VAL A 136 -12.74 -11.70 -10.19
CA VAL A 136 -11.61 -11.41 -9.31
C VAL A 136 -10.57 -12.51 -9.42
N THR A 137 -9.29 -12.12 -9.47
CA THR A 137 -8.16 -13.07 -9.48
C THR A 137 -7.28 -12.77 -8.28
N PHE A 138 -7.07 -13.75 -7.43
CA PHE A 138 -6.30 -13.64 -6.20
C PHE A 138 -4.79 -13.78 -6.45
N ALA A 139 -4.01 -13.56 -5.40
CA ALA A 139 -2.55 -13.60 -5.46
C ALA A 139 -2.00 -15.00 -5.80
N ASP A 140 -2.71 -16.07 -5.45
CA ASP A 140 -2.37 -17.47 -5.78
C ASP A 140 -2.71 -17.85 -7.23
N GLY A 141 -3.35 -16.96 -7.98
CA GLY A 141 -3.80 -17.18 -9.36
C GLY A 141 -5.19 -17.79 -9.48
N SER A 142 -5.84 -18.15 -8.39
CA SER A 142 -7.24 -18.59 -8.42
C SER A 142 -8.17 -17.44 -8.83
N ALA A 143 -9.21 -17.74 -9.56
CA ALA A 143 -10.17 -16.74 -10.05
C ALA A 143 -11.60 -17.21 -9.78
N THR A 144 -12.46 -16.25 -9.45
CA THR A 144 -13.89 -16.49 -9.21
C THR A 144 -14.69 -15.26 -9.62
N THR A 145 -16.00 -15.39 -9.69
CA THR A 145 -16.92 -14.26 -9.76
C THR A 145 -17.08 -13.61 -8.39
N ALA A 146 -17.52 -12.36 -8.38
CA ALA A 146 -17.79 -11.62 -7.16
C ALA A 146 -19.07 -10.81 -7.28
N THR A 147 -19.78 -10.66 -6.17
CA THR A 147 -20.97 -9.83 -6.04
C THR A 147 -20.66 -8.56 -5.27
N ILE A 148 -21.45 -7.51 -5.53
CA ILE A 148 -21.33 -6.24 -4.82
C ILE A 148 -21.99 -6.39 -3.44
N LYS A 149 -21.19 -6.28 -2.38
CA LYS A 149 -21.67 -6.33 -0.99
C LYS A 149 -22.12 -4.94 -0.51
N SER A 150 -21.39 -3.89 -0.85
CA SER A 150 -21.74 -2.50 -0.59
C SER A 150 -21.11 -1.56 -1.62
N GLN A 151 -21.77 -0.42 -1.83
CA GLN A 151 -21.29 0.67 -2.69
C GLN A 151 -21.55 2.00 -2.02
N GLU A 152 -20.57 2.91 -2.09
CA GLU A 152 -20.71 4.30 -1.67
C GLU A 152 -20.16 5.22 -2.77
N PRO A 153 -21.01 5.58 -3.76
CA PRO A 153 -20.60 6.39 -4.91
C PRO A 153 -20.06 7.76 -4.53
N LYS A 154 -20.49 8.35 -3.40
CA LYS A 154 -20.04 9.66 -2.96
C LYS A 154 -18.57 9.68 -2.53
N THR A 155 -18.06 8.56 -2.06
CA THR A 155 -16.66 8.40 -1.66
C THR A 155 -15.86 7.56 -2.65
N ASP A 156 -16.50 7.09 -3.75
CA ASP A 156 -15.91 6.19 -4.73
C ASP A 156 -15.39 4.89 -4.13
N ILE A 157 -16.11 4.31 -3.16
CA ILE A 157 -15.73 3.05 -2.51
C ILE A 157 -16.77 1.95 -2.79
N ALA A 158 -16.29 0.73 -2.98
CA ALA A 158 -17.10 -0.46 -3.04
C ALA A 158 -16.44 -1.64 -2.32
N VAL A 159 -17.29 -2.56 -1.85
CA VAL A 159 -16.87 -3.84 -1.26
C VAL A 159 -17.48 -4.96 -2.08
N LEU A 160 -16.66 -5.92 -2.47
CA LEU A 160 -17.08 -7.11 -3.19
C LEU A 160 -16.99 -8.33 -2.26
N ALA A 161 -17.94 -9.24 -2.41
CA ALA A 161 -17.89 -10.57 -1.84
C ALA A 161 -17.57 -11.57 -2.96
N PRO A 162 -16.45 -12.30 -2.90
CA PRO A 162 -16.14 -13.33 -3.88
C PRO A 162 -17.05 -14.54 -3.68
N ASP A 163 -17.50 -15.17 -4.78
CA ASP A 163 -18.34 -16.37 -4.70
C ASP A 163 -17.55 -17.55 -4.11
N GLN A 164 -16.24 -17.58 -4.35
CA GLN A 164 -15.32 -18.54 -3.75
C GLN A 164 -14.07 -17.82 -3.27
N ALA A 165 -13.79 -17.90 -1.99
CA ALA A 165 -12.56 -17.36 -1.42
C ALA A 165 -11.35 -18.26 -1.77
N PRO A 166 -10.11 -17.72 -1.84
CA PRO A 166 -8.91 -18.51 -2.04
C PRO A 166 -8.68 -19.44 -0.84
N SER A 167 -7.89 -20.50 -1.04
CA SER A 167 -7.58 -21.46 0.04
C SER A 167 -6.85 -20.83 1.23
N VAL A 168 -6.12 -19.75 1.00
CA VAL A 168 -5.44 -18.97 2.04
C VAL A 168 -5.86 -17.50 1.90
N ILE A 169 -6.58 -17.01 2.89
CA ILE A 169 -6.99 -15.61 2.97
C ILE A 169 -5.97 -14.84 3.83
N VAL A 170 -5.38 -13.81 3.26
CA VAL A 170 -4.47 -12.91 3.97
C VAL A 170 -5.04 -11.49 3.89
N PRO A 171 -5.76 -11.02 4.91
CA PRO A 171 -6.26 -9.65 4.93
C PRO A 171 -5.12 -8.64 5.00
N ALA A 172 -5.29 -7.52 4.33
CA ALA A 172 -4.35 -6.41 4.44
C ALA A 172 -4.39 -5.79 5.84
N VAL A 173 -3.24 -5.34 6.31
CA VAL A 173 -3.17 -4.59 7.56
C VAL A 173 -3.61 -3.15 7.30
N ILE A 174 -4.62 -2.71 8.02
CA ILE A 174 -5.14 -1.35 7.94
C ILE A 174 -4.25 -0.41 8.75
N GLY A 175 -3.88 0.71 8.16
CA GLY A 175 -3.09 1.76 8.79
C GLY A 175 -3.94 2.86 9.40
N GLY A 176 -3.26 3.86 9.96
CA GLY A 176 -3.88 5.07 10.50
C GLY A 176 -3.78 6.27 9.57
N GLY A 177 -3.95 7.47 10.13
CA GLY A 177 -3.79 8.72 9.41
C GLY A 177 -2.36 8.94 8.92
N VAL A 178 -2.22 9.77 7.90
CA VAL A 178 -0.96 10.14 7.26
C VAL A 178 -0.67 11.63 7.41
N GLN A 179 0.58 12.00 7.19
CA GLN A 179 1.05 13.39 7.18
C GLN A 179 1.73 13.71 5.85
N ILE A 180 1.71 14.98 5.46
CA ILE A 180 2.47 15.45 4.28
C ILE A 180 3.94 15.15 4.49
N GLY A 181 4.56 14.50 3.48
CA GLY A 181 5.95 14.06 3.50
C GLY A 181 6.14 12.61 3.99
N ASP A 182 5.09 11.91 4.43
CA ASP A 182 5.17 10.47 4.70
C ASP A 182 5.45 9.70 3.41
N GLU A 183 6.20 8.59 3.51
CA GLU A 183 6.41 7.67 2.40
C GLU A 183 5.08 7.07 1.94
N ALA A 184 4.84 7.07 0.64
CA ALA A 184 3.66 6.52 0.00
C ALA A 184 4.03 5.47 -1.06
N TYR A 185 3.35 4.33 -1.04
CA TYR A 185 3.53 3.28 -2.03
C TYR A 185 2.18 2.92 -2.63
N ALA A 186 2.04 3.06 -3.94
CA ALA A 186 0.85 2.63 -4.66
C ALA A 186 1.11 1.26 -5.30
N VAL A 187 0.18 0.32 -5.10
CA VAL A 187 0.29 -1.03 -5.64
C VAL A 187 -0.95 -1.38 -6.43
N GLY A 188 -0.75 -2.01 -7.59
CA GLY A 188 -1.87 -2.38 -8.44
C GLY A 188 -1.45 -3.09 -9.72
N HIS A 189 -2.33 -2.99 -10.73
CA HIS A 189 -2.20 -3.70 -12.00
C HIS A 189 -2.25 -2.71 -13.19
N PRO A 190 -1.38 -1.67 -13.22
CA PRO A 190 -1.45 -0.63 -14.22
C PRO A 190 -1.33 -1.21 -15.62
N LEU A 191 -2.23 -0.81 -16.53
CA LEU A 191 -2.22 -1.22 -17.94
C LEU A 191 -2.18 -2.75 -18.15
N GLY A 192 -2.63 -3.53 -17.16
CA GLY A 192 -2.55 -4.99 -17.20
C GLY A 192 -1.20 -5.58 -16.79
N LEU A 193 -0.23 -4.75 -16.41
CA LEU A 193 1.02 -5.19 -15.79
C LEU A 193 0.74 -5.55 -14.33
N THR A 194 0.57 -6.84 -14.10
CA THR A 194 0.20 -7.32 -12.76
C THR A 194 1.31 -7.09 -11.73
N ARG A 195 0.88 -6.74 -10.50
CA ARG A 195 1.77 -6.65 -9.33
C ARG A 195 2.85 -5.57 -9.46
N SER A 196 2.47 -4.38 -9.93
CA SER A 196 3.36 -3.22 -9.99
C SER A 196 3.31 -2.43 -8.69
N LEU A 197 4.47 -1.94 -8.26
CA LEU A 197 4.61 -1.01 -7.13
C LEU A 197 5.30 0.26 -7.60
N SER A 198 4.78 1.41 -7.19
CA SER A 198 5.44 2.70 -7.31
C SER A 198 5.60 3.34 -5.93
N ALA A 199 6.62 4.17 -5.77
CA ALA A 199 6.95 4.84 -4.51
C ALA A 199 6.99 6.35 -4.71
N GLY A 200 6.56 7.08 -3.69
CA GLY A 200 6.54 8.53 -3.63
C GLY A 200 6.29 9.00 -2.20
N VAL A 201 5.65 10.15 -2.05
CA VAL A 201 5.29 10.76 -0.77
C VAL A 201 3.84 11.23 -0.77
N ILE A 202 3.29 11.40 0.42
CA ILE A 202 2.03 12.13 0.61
C ILE A 202 2.31 13.60 0.34
N SER A 203 1.69 14.15 -0.72
CA SER A 203 1.91 15.52 -1.19
C SER A 203 0.91 16.51 -0.60
N GLY A 204 -0.28 16.03 -0.18
CA GLY A 204 -1.32 16.88 0.37
C GLY A 204 -2.45 16.08 1.00
N LEU A 205 -3.26 16.76 1.80
CA LEU A 205 -4.43 16.20 2.48
C LEU A 205 -5.64 17.09 2.19
N ASP A 206 -6.83 16.57 2.47
CA ASP A 206 -8.12 17.27 2.33
C ASP A 206 -8.34 17.86 0.93
N ARG A 207 -7.94 17.10 -0.11
CA ARG A 207 -8.12 17.50 -1.49
C ARG A 207 -9.52 17.18 -1.99
N SER A 208 -10.00 18.03 -2.91
CA SER A 208 -11.27 17.82 -3.61
C SER A 208 -11.04 17.78 -5.11
N ILE A 209 -11.65 16.81 -5.78
CA ILE A 209 -11.59 16.67 -7.24
C ILE A 209 -12.99 16.54 -7.82
N LYS A 210 -13.21 17.14 -9.00
CA LYS A 210 -14.42 16.88 -9.80
C LYS A 210 -14.17 15.63 -10.63
N VAL A 211 -15.11 14.70 -10.58
CA VAL A 211 -15.10 13.49 -11.41
C VAL A 211 -16.02 13.68 -12.62
N GLU A 212 -15.85 12.84 -13.65
CA GLU A 212 -16.51 12.98 -14.96
C GLU A 212 -18.03 13.05 -14.89
N ASN A 213 -18.66 12.36 -13.94
CA ASN A 213 -20.09 12.40 -13.72
C ASN A 213 -20.61 13.73 -13.11
N GLY A 214 -19.71 14.71 -12.91
CA GLY A 214 -20.00 16.03 -12.34
C GLY A 214 -20.04 16.08 -10.82
N SER A 215 -19.89 14.96 -10.12
CA SER A 215 -19.80 14.95 -8.65
C SER A 215 -18.40 15.38 -8.18
N THR A 216 -18.29 15.71 -6.90
CA THR A 216 -17.02 16.07 -6.27
C THR A 216 -16.68 15.02 -5.23
N LEU A 217 -15.47 14.48 -5.29
CA LEU A 217 -14.88 13.69 -4.22
C LEU A 217 -14.09 14.62 -3.31
N GLU A 218 -14.27 14.48 -2.00
CA GLU A 218 -13.68 15.36 -0.99
C GLU A 218 -12.85 14.59 0.04
N GLY A 219 -11.99 15.30 0.77
CA GLY A 219 -11.18 14.71 1.84
C GLY A 219 -10.08 13.76 1.34
N LEU A 220 -9.65 13.90 0.08
CA LEU A 220 -8.71 12.96 -0.54
C LEU A 220 -7.27 13.20 -0.08
N ILE A 221 -6.51 12.11 -0.06
CA ILE A 221 -5.05 12.12 0.05
C ILE A 221 -4.47 12.36 -1.35
N GLN A 222 -3.61 13.38 -1.50
CA GLN A 222 -2.79 13.59 -2.68
C GLN A 222 -1.42 12.95 -2.48
N PHE A 223 -0.90 12.26 -3.50
CA PHE A 223 0.42 11.63 -3.48
C PHE A 223 1.08 11.69 -4.87
N ASP A 224 2.39 11.45 -4.94
CA ASP A 224 3.19 11.51 -6.17
C ASP A 224 3.79 10.16 -6.60
N ALA A 225 3.48 9.06 -5.91
CA ALA A 225 3.76 7.73 -6.43
C ALA A 225 3.00 7.53 -7.75
N ALA A 226 3.70 7.06 -8.80
CA ALA A 226 3.13 6.95 -10.14
C ALA A 226 1.94 5.97 -10.18
N VAL A 227 0.80 6.42 -10.70
CA VAL A 227 -0.40 5.62 -10.90
C VAL A 227 -0.93 5.79 -12.33
N ASN A 228 -1.55 4.75 -12.85
CA ASN A 228 -2.15 4.73 -14.18
C ASN A 228 -3.44 3.89 -14.14
N PRO A 229 -4.29 3.91 -15.18
CA PRO A 229 -5.46 3.04 -15.26
C PRO A 229 -5.11 1.57 -14.94
N GLY A 230 -5.85 0.97 -14.00
CA GLY A 230 -5.58 -0.34 -13.42
C GLY A 230 -5.03 -0.29 -11.98
N ASN A 231 -4.51 0.86 -11.51
CA ASN A 231 -4.22 1.06 -10.09
C ASN A 231 -5.47 1.45 -9.29
N SER A 232 -6.52 1.92 -9.94
CA SER A 232 -7.81 2.26 -9.32
C SER A 232 -8.33 1.10 -8.46
N GLY A 233 -8.75 1.41 -7.23
CA GLY A 233 -9.17 0.44 -6.22
C GLY A 233 -8.03 -0.26 -5.49
N GLY A 234 -6.78 -0.09 -5.94
CA GLY A 234 -5.60 -0.61 -5.26
C GLY A 234 -5.23 0.17 -3.99
N PRO A 235 -4.45 -0.46 -3.09
CA PRO A 235 -4.05 0.18 -1.86
C PRO A 235 -2.97 1.25 -2.06
N LEU A 236 -3.14 2.37 -1.35
CA LEU A 236 -2.06 3.28 -1.00
C LEU A 236 -1.52 2.86 0.37
N LEU A 237 -0.22 2.62 0.46
CA LEU A 237 0.43 2.06 1.64
C LEU A 237 1.40 3.05 2.28
N ASN A 238 1.53 2.96 3.59
CA ASN A 238 2.60 3.63 4.32
C ASN A 238 3.90 2.81 4.31
N ARG A 239 4.94 3.34 4.94
CA ARG A 239 6.27 2.70 5.07
C ARG A 239 6.27 1.33 5.76
N ASN A 240 5.19 0.95 6.43
CA ASN A 240 5.05 -0.33 7.14
C ASN A 240 4.24 -1.36 6.34
N GLY A 241 3.82 -1.02 5.11
CA GLY A 241 2.97 -1.87 4.27
C GLY A 241 1.51 -1.90 4.70
N GLN A 242 1.07 -0.94 5.52
CA GLN A 242 -0.30 -0.81 5.97
C GLN A 242 -1.09 0.06 4.99
N VAL A 243 -2.34 -0.30 4.73
CA VAL A 243 -3.25 0.43 3.85
C VAL A 243 -3.69 1.72 4.53
N VAL A 244 -3.37 2.86 3.94
CA VAL A 244 -3.76 4.20 4.42
C VAL A 244 -4.79 4.87 3.53
N GLY A 245 -5.01 4.32 2.32
CA GLY A 245 -6.04 4.80 1.40
C GLY A 245 -6.26 3.84 0.24
N ILE A 246 -7.31 4.12 -0.54
CA ILE A 246 -7.66 3.40 -1.77
C ILE A 246 -7.50 4.36 -2.95
N VAL A 247 -6.67 3.98 -3.93
CA VAL A 247 -6.41 4.79 -5.13
C VAL A 247 -7.70 4.97 -5.92
N THR A 248 -8.10 6.20 -6.16
CA THR A 248 -9.33 6.52 -6.90
C THR A 248 -9.07 7.22 -8.23
N GLY A 249 -8.03 8.06 -8.33
CA GLY A 249 -7.83 8.82 -9.55
C GLY A 249 -6.46 9.47 -9.65
N LEU A 250 -6.29 10.21 -10.75
CA LEU A 250 -5.15 11.08 -11.00
C LEU A 250 -5.63 12.43 -11.51
N ALA A 251 -4.83 13.49 -11.33
CA ALA A 251 -5.09 14.74 -12.01
C ALA A 251 -4.76 14.59 -13.50
N ASN A 252 -5.68 15.02 -14.33
CA ASN A 252 -5.53 14.96 -15.79
C ASN A 252 -5.81 16.32 -16.45
N PRO A 253 -4.92 17.32 -16.27
CA PRO A 253 -5.18 18.68 -16.77
C PRO A 253 -5.18 18.78 -18.29
N SER A 254 -4.70 17.76 -19.00
CA SER A 254 -4.59 17.74 -20.46
C SER A 254 -5.51 16.74 -21.15
N GLU A 255 -6.43 16.08 -20.41
CA GLU A 255 -7.33 15.02 -20.89
C GLU A 255 -6.61 13.82 -21.54
N GLN A 256 -5.29 13.71 -21.39
CA GLN A 256 -4.48 12.67 -22.03
C GLN A 256 -4.41 11.37 -21.20
N GLY A 257 -5.01 11.33 -20.00
CA GLY A 257 -5.09 10.14 -19.17
C GLY A 257 -3.75 9.64 -18.59
N PHE A 258 -2.70 10.50 -18.60
CA PHE A 258 -1.38 10.15 -18.10
C PHE A 258 -1.12 10.72 -16.70
N PHE A 259 -0.35 9.97 -15.91
CA PHE A 259 0.15 10.46 -14.63
C PHE A 259 1.12 11.63 -14.82
N VAL A 260 0.82 12.76 -14.18
CA VAL A 260 1.61 13.99 -14.23
C VAL A 260 2.19 14.36 -12.85
N GLY A 261 2.39 13.37 -11.97
CA GLY A 261 2.91 13.60 -10.61
C GLY A 261 1.83 13.88 -9.57
N ILE A 262 0.56 13.69 -9.88
CA ILE A 262 -0.55 13.94 -8.94
C ILE A 262 -1.54 12.78 -9.00
N GLY A 263 -1.53 11.95 -7.97
CA GLY A 263 -2.50 10.89 -7.71
C GLY A 263 -3.37 11.21 -6.49
N PHE A 264 -4.55 10.60 -6.41
CA PHE A 264 -5.50 10.76 -5.33
C PHE A 264 -5.96 9.41 -4.79
N ALA A 265 -6.15 9.37 -3.47
CA ALA A 265 -6.70 8.20 -2.77
C ALA A 265 -7.75 8.63 -1.74
N VAL A 266 -8.77 7.80 -1.60
CA VAL A 266 -9.74 7.93 -0.51
C VAL A 266 -9.07 7.44 0.77
N PRO A 267 -9.07 8.21 1.89
CA PRO A 267 -8.51 7.77 3.16
C PRO A 267 -9.14 6.47 3.63
N ILE A 268 -8.34 5.59 4.22
CA ILE A 268 -8.84 4.29 4.70
C ILE A 268 -9.88 4.42 5.81
N SER A 269 -9.85 5.49 6.61
CA SER A 269 -10.88 5.81 7.60
C SER A 269 -12.26 6.03 6.96
N THR A 270 -12.30 6.73 5.82
CA THR A 270 -13.52 6.93 5.02
C THR A 270 -13.96 5.63 4.36
N ALA A 271 -13.03 4.88 3.75
CA ALA A 271 -13.30 3.62 3.10
C ALA A 271 -13.77 2.53 4.09
N GLY A 272 -13.22 2.49 5.31
CA GLY A 272 -13.63 1.57 6.36
C GLY A 272 -15.06 1.81 6.85
N GLY A 273 -15.49 3.07 6.94
CA GLY A 273 -16.89 3.43 7.24
C GLY A 273 -17.86 2.91 6.17
N ALA A 274 -17.51 3.04 4.90
CA ALA A 274 -18.30 2.52 3.77
C ALA A 274 -18.34 0.97 3.75
N ALA A 275 -17.32 0.30 4.27
CA ALA A 275 -17.24 -1.16 4.41
C ALA A 275 -18.00 -1.70 5.65
N GLY A 276 -18.68 -0.84 6.43
CA GLY A 276 -19.43 -1.25 7.63
C GLY A 276 -18.58 -1.45 8.89
N GLY A 277 -17.33 -0.99 8.89
CA GLY A 277 -16.48 -0.93 10.07
C GLY A 277 -16.85 0.25 10.99
N PRO A 278 -16.55 0.19 12.30
CA PRO A 278 -16.72 1.33 13.18
C PRO A 278 -15.82 2.49 12.72
N PRO A 279 -16.28 3.75 12.80
CA PRO A 279 -15.43 4.90 12.55
C PRO A 279 -14.27 4.88 13.54
N GLN A 280 -13.06 4.97 13.06
CA GLN A 280 -11.84 5.03 13.87
C GLN A 280 -11.48 6.45 14.22
#